data_da8d5427e83147a895d9578414776206
#
_entry.id   da8d5427e83147a895d9578414776206
#
_cell.length_a   1.000
_cell.length_b   1.000
_cell.length_c   1.000
_cell.angle_alpha   90.00
_cell.angle_beta   90.00
_cell.angle_gamma   90.00
#
_symmetry.space_group_name_H-M   'P 1'
#
loop_
_entity.id
_entity.type
_entity.pdbx_description
1 polymer ?
#
loop_
_entity_poly.entity_id
_entity_poly.type
_entity_poly.pdbx_seq_one_letter_code
_entity_poly.pdbx_strand_id
1 'polypeptide(L)'
;VRNISAQGRRGHLRFGISPWEMCEIRDFGDVPLPEANNNEQCIERITEFYDVIAESGVRPVSIGGDHSITGGILQAIAGPKSKLTNGEKAVLVHFDAHTDAFHQLDHFLGAVKSAAHWASYLVRDGFVDASKSIQVGIRGNTRTLDWLDSSYELGYEIITKDQYDEYGVEKCIEMIQERVGDAPIYITFDLDCLDVTVAPGVSNL
;
A
#
# COMPACT_ATOMS: atom_id res chain seq x y z
N VAL A 1 8.23 0.22 17.32
CA VAL A 1 8.86 -0.77 16.40
C VAL A 1 10.34 -0.93 16.77
N ARG A 2 11.16 0.12 16.77
CA ARG A 2 12.60 0.08 17.10
C ARG A 2 12.87 -0.56 18.46
N ASN A 3 12.08 -0.21 19.48
CA ASN A 3 12.22 -0.80 20.83
C ASN A 3 11.90 -2.29 20.87
N ILE A 4 10.97 -2.76 20.05
CA ILE A 4 10.60 -4.18 19.96
C ILE A 4 11.71 -4.97 19.27
N SER A 5 12.29 -4.46 18.20
CA SER A 5 13.42 -5.10 17.51
C SER A 5 14.65 -5.22 18.42
N ALA A 6 14.91 -4.23 19.28
CA ALA A 6 15.99 -4.26 20.25
C ALA A 6 15.83 -5.34 21.33
N GLN A 7 14.60 -5.87 21.57
CA GLN A 7 14.33 -6.93 22.54
C GLN A 7 14.74 -8.35 22.08
N GLY A 8 15.32 -8.49 20.91
CA GLY A 8 15.92 -9.73 20.43
C GLY A 8 14.95 -10.86 20.05
N ARG A 9 13.66 -10.56 19.88
CA ARG A 9 12.66 -11.53 19.40
C ARG A 9 12.75 -11.64 17.89
N ARG A 10 13.63 -12.51 17.40
CA ARG A 10 14.01 -12.57 15.97
C ARG A 10 13.45 -13.78 15.22
N GLY A 11 12.98 -14.80 15.92
CA GLY A 11 12.45 -16.01 15.30
C GLY A 11 10.94 -16.02 15.17
N HIS A 12 10.41 -16.45 14.03
CA HIS A 12 8.99 -16.69 13.82
C HIS A 12 8.68 -18.16 14.03
N LEU A 13 8.00 -18.48 15.13
CA LEU A 13 7.80 -19.85 15.60
C LEU A 13 7.06 -20.73 14.56
N ARG A 14 5.99 -20.21 13.96
CA ARG A 14 5.17 -20.97 12.99
C ARG A 14 5.95 -21.36 11.73
N PHE A 15 6.81 -20.46 11.24
CA PHE A 15 7.57 -20.70 10.01
C PHE A 15 8.98 -21.26 10.29
N GLY A 16 9.42 -21.30 11.56
CA GLY A 16 10.75 -21.78 11.93
C GLY A 16 11.89 -20.98 11.30
N ILE A 17 11.69 -19.70 11.04
CA ILE A 17 12.66 -18.81 10.38
C ILE A 17 13.02 -17.62 11.26
N SER A 18 14.24 -17.12 11.06
CA SER A 18 14.70 -15.83 11.59
C SER A 18 15.04 -14.91 10.42
N PRO A 19 14.23 -13.88 10.12
CA PRO A 19 14.54 -12.94 9.04
C PRO A 19 15.90 -12.28 9.19
N TRP A 20 16.36 -12.06 10.43
CA TRP A 20 17.66 -11.46 10.72
C TRP A 20 18.86 -12.35 10.38
N GLU A 21 18.65 -13.66 10.24
CA GLU A 21 19.67 -14.61 9.79
C GLU A 21 19.64 -14.81 8.27
N MET A 22 18.50 -14.51 7.66
CA MET A 22 18.26 -14.69 6.21
C MET A 22 18.51 -13.42 5.40
N CYS A 23 18.30 -12.25 6.02
CA CYS A 23 18.36 -10.95 5.34
C CYS A 23 19.16 -9.94 6.15
N GLU A 24 19.86 -9.06 5.44
CA GLU A 24 20.43 -7.86 6.07
C GLU A 24 19.31 -6.82 6.23
N ILE A 25 18.94 -6.56 7.47
CA ILE A 25 17.86 -5.61 7.81
C ILE A 25 18.49 -4.39 8.49
N ARG A 26 18.18 -3.20 7.96
CA ARG A 26 18.64 -1.92 8.50
C ARG A 26 17.47 -0.97 8.75
N ASP A 27 17.52 -0.25 9.85
CA ASP A 27 16.60 0.85 10.17
C ASP A 27 17.14 2.14 9.52
N PHE A 28 16.41 2.70 8.58
CA PHE A 28 16.75 3.93 7.87
C PHE A 28 16.27 5.21 8.59
N GLY A 29 15.58 5.06 9.69
CA GLY A 29 15.03 6.20 10.42
C GLY A 29 13.66 6.63 9.92
N ASP A 30 13.27 7.83 10.30
CA ASP A 30 11.98 8.43 9.93
C ASP A 30 12.18 9.42 8.78
N VAL A 31 11.20 9.49 7.88
CA VAL A 31 11.16 10.54 6.87
C VAL A 31 10.85 11.86 7.57
N PRO A 32 11.71 12.87 7.47
CA PRO A 32 11.42 14.19 8.05
C PRO A 32 10.33 14.89 7.24
N LEU A 33 9.24 15.28 7.91
CA LEU A 33 8.09 15.96 7.31
C LEU A 33 7.83 17.29 7.99
N PRO A 34 8.69 18.31 7.79
CA PRO A 34 8.54 19.61 8.44
C PRO A 34 7.29 20.37 7.96
N GLU A 35 6.82 20.10 6.73
CA GLU A 35 5.63 20.69 6.13
C GLU A 35 4.37 19.81 6.35
N ALA A 36 4.23 19.21 7.53
CA ALA A 36 3.16 18.23 7.81
C ALA A 36 1.71 18.72 7.60
N ASN A 37 1.51 20.02 7.46
CA ASN A 37 0.24 20.64 7.13
C ASN A 37 -0.03 20.76 5.61
N ASN A 38 0.92 20.33 4.76
CA ASN A 38 0.81 20.33 3.31
C ASN A 38 1.05 18.92 2.77
N ASN A 39 -0.01 18.24 2.38
CA ASN A 39 0.03 16.84 1.97
C ASN A 39 0.90 16.62 0.72
N GLU A 40 0.80 17.50 -0.27
CA GLU A 40 1.57 17.39 -1.52
C GLU A 40 3.07 17.50 -1.25
N GLN A 41 3.48 18.42 -0.38
CA GLN A 41 4.88 18.54 0.03
C GLN A 41 5.35 17.33 0.83
N CYS A 42 4.51 16.76 1.69
CA CYS A 42 4.83 15.51 2.38
C CYS A 42 5.08 14.37 1.39
N ILE A 43 4.24 14.22 0.37
CA ILE A 43 4.43 13.21 -0.67
C ILE A 43 5.75 13.43 -1.43
N GLU A 44 6.09 14.67 -1.77
CA GLU A 44 7.38 15.00 -2.41
C GLU A 44 8.58 14.61 -1.51
N ARG A 45 8.53 14.95 -0.21
CA ARG A 45 9.57 14.56 0.75
C ARG A 45 9.72 13.05 0.90
N ILE A 46 8.61 12.34 0.92
CA ILE A 46 8.62 10.87 0.96
C ILE A 46 9.28 10.33 -0.32
N THR A 47 8.92 10.85 -1.49
CA THR A 47 9.50 10.43 -2.78
C THR A 47 11.01 10.67 -2.78
N GLU A 48 11.48 11.86 -2.42
CA GLU A 48 12.93 12.20 -2.33
C GLU A 48 13.70 11.25 -1.40
N PHE A 49 13.12 10.93 -0.24
CA PHE A 49 13.74 10.01 0.72
C PHE A 49 13.84 8.59 0.17
N TYR A 50 12.78 8.12 -0.50
CA TYR A 50 12.75 6.78 -1.08
C TYR A 50 13.55 6.66 -2.38
N ASP A 51 13.81 7.74 -3.11
CA ASP A 51 14.73 7.74 -4.26
C ASP A 51 16.14 7.29 -3.83
N VAL A 52 16.62 7.74 -2.68
CA VAL A 52 17.93 7.31 -2.13
C VAL A 52 17.94 5.80 -1.84
N ILE A 53 16.84 5.27 -1.30
CA ILE A 53 16.69 3.83 -1.03
C ILE A 53 16.62 3.05 -2.34
N ALA A 54 15.83 3.52 -3.31
CA ALA A 54 15.66 2.89 -4.60
C ALA A 54 16.98 2.82 -5.41
N GLU A 55 17.78 3.87 -5.37
CA GLU A 55 19.12 3.90 -6.00
C GLU A 55 20.05 2.83 -5.45
N SER A 56 19.96 2.52 -4.16
CA SER A 56 20.77 1.47 -3.52
C SER A 56 20.35 0.05 -3.89
N GLY A 57 19.18 -0.15 -4.50
CA GLY A 57 18.61 -1.45 -4.85
C GLY A 57 18.05 -2.23 -3.65
N VAL A 58 17.95 -1.61 -2.49
CA VAL A 58 17.39 -2.22 -1.26
C VAL A 58 15.86 -2.17 -1.29
N ARG A 59 15.22 -3.26 -0.91
CA ARG A 59 13.76 -3.33 -0.81
C ARG A 59 13.29 -2.69 0.49
N PRO A 60 12.43 -1.66 0.45
CA PRO A 60 11.91 -1.03 1.65
C PRO A 60 10.79 -1.84 2.29
N VAL A 61 10.74 -1.79 3.63
CA VAL A 61 9.57 -2.11 4.43
C VAL A 61 9.17 -0.84 5.17
N SER A 62 8.02 -0.29 4.83
CA SER A 62 7.57 1.01 5.30
C SER A 62 6.52 0.87 6.39
N ILE A 63 6.60 1.71 7.42
CA ILE A 63 5.59 1.80 8.46
C ILE A 63 5.18 3.26 8.53
N GLY A 64 3.90 3.50 8.35
CA GLY A 64 3.39 4.86 8.30
C GLY A 64 2.12 5.05 9.11
N GLY A 65 1.56 6.21 8.94
CA GLY A 65 0.25 6.61 9.43
C GLY A 65 -0.75 6.64 8.29
N ASP A 66 -0.98 7.80 7.74
CA ASP A 66 -1.94 8.02 6.65
C ASP A 66 -1.54 7.26 5.36
N HIS A 67 -2.51 6.65 4.67
CA HIS A 67 -2.26 5.79 3.51
C HIS A 67 -1.73 6.53 2.27
N SER A 68 -1.77 7.87 2.26
CA SER A 68 -1.17 8.68 1.21
C SER A 68 0.35 8.44 1.03
N ILE A 69 1.03 7.92 2.07
CA ILE A 69 2.47 7.59 2.01
C ILE A 69 2.80 6.64 0.87
N THR A 70 1.91 5.69 0.56
CA THR A 70 2.08 4.74 -0.56
C THR A 70 2.27 5.46 -1.89
N GLY A 71 1.60 6.61 -2.05
CA GLY A 71 1.78 7.47 -3.21
C GLY A 71 3.20 7.99 -3.39
N GLY A 72 3.80 8.51 -2.31
CA GLY A 72 5.19 9.00 -2.33
C GLY A 72 6.20 7.87 -2.52
N ILE A 73 6.00 6.75 -1.85
CA ILE A 73 6.88 5.59 -1.94
C ILE A 73 6.92 5.04 -3.36
N LEU A 74 5.78 4.76 -3.97
CA LEU A 74 5.72 4.15 -5.30
C LEU A 74 6.21 5.07 -6.42
N GLN A 75 6.12 6.37 -6.28
CA GLN A 75 6.74 7.31 -7.22
C GLN A 75 8.26 7.17 -7.29
N ALA A 76 8.91 6.75 -6.19
CA ALA A 76 10.34 6.53 -6.14
C ALA A 76 10.75 5.10 -6.56
N ILE A 77 9.99 4.08 -6.11
CA ILE A 77 10.43 2.68 -6.21
C ILE A 77 9.83 1.89 -7.39
N ALA A 78 8.93 2.48 -8.16
CA ALA A 78 8.28 1.85 -9.32
C ALA A 78 8.41 2.69 -10.60
N GLY A 79 8.08 2.09 -11.75
CA GLY A 79 8.05 2.77 -13.03
C GLY A 79 9.43 2.92 -13.70
N PRO A 80 9.51 3.73 -14.77
CA PRO A 80 10.62 3.69 -15.76
C PRO A 80 12.02 3.94 -15.21
N LYS A 81 12.14 4.61 -14.06
CA LYS A 81 13.44 4.92 -13.44
C LYS A 81 13.84 3.92 -12.36
N SER A 82 12.94 3.06 -11.94
CA SER A 82 13.17 2.17 -10.81
C SER A 82 14.03 0.97 -11.16
N LYS A 83 15.10 0.78 -10.40
CA LYS A 83 15.90 -0.44 -10.44
C LYS A 83 15.20 -1.62 -9.77
N LEU A 84 14.31 -1.35 -8.81
CA LEU A 84 13.61 -2.39 -8.05
C LEU A 84 12.54 -3.11 -8.86
N THR A 85 11.94 -2.41 -9.81
CA THR A 85 10.96 -2.98 -10.74
C THR A 85 11.52 -3.21 -12.16
N ASN A 86 12.84 -3.02 -12.37
CA ASN A 86 13.47 -3.07 -13.69
C ASN A 86 12.83 -2.15 -14.73
N GLY A 87 12.34 -0.99 -14.29
CA GLY A 87 11.65 -0.04 -15.14
C GLY A 87 10.15 -0.34 -15.36
N GLU A 88 9.63 -1.40 -14.78
CA GLU A 88 8.23 -1.77 -14.89
C GLU A 88 7.35 -1.01 -13.87
N LYS A 89 6.05 -1.00 -14.14
CA LYS A 89 5.04 -0.57 -13.18
C LYS A 89 4.93 -1.59 -12.04
N ALA A 90 4.68 -1.12 -10.82
CA ALA A 90 4.34 -2.03 -9.74
C ALA A 90 2.92 -2.58 -9.89
N VAL A 91 2.73 -3.82 -9.47
CA VAL A 91 1.41 -4.42 -9.31
C VAL A 91 1.06 -4.41 -7.83
N LEU A 92 -0.17 -3.99 -7.48
CA LEU A 92 -0.61 -3.86 -6.11
C LEU A 92 -1.34 -5.10 -5.62
N VAL A 93 -0.97 -5.54 -4.42
CA VAL A 93 -1.84 -6.32 -3.54
C VAL A 93 -2.23 -5.38 -2.38
N HIS A 94 -3.43 -4.84 -2.45
CA HIS A 94 -3.90 -3.77 -1.59
C HIS A 94 -4.94 -4.30 -0.60
N PHE A 95 -4.57 -4.43 0.67
CA PHE A 95 -5.47 -4.79 1.76
C PHE A 95 -5.98 -3.53 2.43
N ASP A 96 -7.29 -3.33 2.44
CA ASP A 96 -7.91 -2.10 2.92
C ASP A 96 -9.43 -2.30 3.09
N ALA A 97 -10.06 -1.49 3.93
CA ALA A 97 -11.50 -1.34 3.90
C ALA A 97 -11.98 -0.43 2.75
N HIS A 98 -11.08 0.41 2.20
CA HIS A 98 -11.35 1.42 1.19
C HIS A 98 -10.60 1.14 -0.11
N THR A 99 -11.06 1.74 -1.20
CA THR A 99 -10.39 1.59 -2.51
C THR A 99 -9.22 2.56 -2.69
N ASP A 100 -9.24 3.70 -2.01
CA ASP A 100 -8.28 4.80 -2.15
C ASP A 100 -8.02 5.26 -3.60
N ALA A 101 -8.96 4.93 -4.48
CA ALA A 101 -8.86 5.11 -5.92
C ALA A 101 -9.81 6.19 -6.45
N PHE A 102 -10.26 7.09 -5.60
CA PHE A 102 -11.14 8.18 -6.02
C PHE A 102 -10.43 9.15 -6.95
N HIS A 103 -11.17 9.62 -7.96
CA HIS A 103 -10.65 10.51 -8.97
C HIS A 103 -10.92 11.99 -8.64
N GLN A 104 -12.10 12.30 -8.14
CA GLN A 104 -12.60 13.67 -7.93
C GLN A 104 -13.33 13.81 -6.59
N LEU A 105 -12.78 13.21 -5.55
CA LEU A 105 -13.33 13.38 -4.21
C LEU A 105 -12.72 14.63 -3.57
N ASP A 106 -13.57 15.60 -3.19
CA ASP A 106 -13.13 16.69 -2.34
C ASP A 106 -12.69 16.14 -0.99
N HIS A 107 -11.40 16.19 -0.76
CA HIS A 107 -10.80 15.75 0.48
C HIS A 107 -10.52 16.93 1.42
N PHE A 108 -10.27 16.61 2.70
CA PHE A 108 -9.98 17.61 3.71
C PHE A 108 -8.84 18.55 3.28
N LEU A 109 -9.04 19.84 3.42
CA LEU A 109 -8.10 20.90 3.00
C LEU A 109 -7.79 20.94 1.49
N GLY A 110 -8.60 20.28 0.65
CA GLY A 110 -8.41 20.29 -0.80
C GLY A 110 -7.22 19.47 -1.30
N ALA A 111 -6.68 18.56 -0.49
CA ALA A 111 -5.58 17.68 -0.89
C ALA A 111 -5.99 16.78 -2.05
N VAL A 112 -5.19 16.75 -3.11
CA VAL A 112 -5.42 15.94 -4.32
C VAL A 112 -4.57 14.67 -4.35
N LYS A 113 -3.51 14.60 -3.52
CA LYS A 113 -2.68 13.41 -3.30
C LYS A 113 -2.88 12.80 -1.91
N SER A 114 -4.12 12.77 -1.44
CA SER A 114 -4.50 12.25 -0.13
C SER A 114 -4.60 10.73 -0.09
N ALA A 115 -4.87 10.17 1.08
CA ALA A 115 -5.19 8.76 1.29
C ALA A 115 -6.28 8.26 0.32
N ALA A 116 -7.31 9.06 0.07
CA ALA A 116 -8.41 8.67 -0.82
C ALA A 116 -8.06 8.62 -2.32
N HIS A 117 -6.88 9.08 -2.74
CA HIS A 117 -6.57 9.31 -4.17
C HIS A 117 -5.35 8.55 -4.68
N TRP A 118 -4.48 8.05 -3.80
CA TRP A 118 -3.16 7.54 -4.21
C TRP A 118 -3.25 6.39 -5.20
N ALA A 119 -4.19 5.47 -5.02
CA ALA A 119 -4.35 4.33 -5.92
C ALA A 119 -4.84 4.74 -7.32
N SER A 120 -5.47 5.91 -7.47
CA SER A 120 -5.89 6.40 -8.78
C SER A 120 -4.81 7.21 -9.49
N TYR A 121 -4.15 8.15 -8.82
CA TYR A 121 -3.15 8.97 -9.52
C TYR A 121 -1.89 8.18 -9.88
N LEU A 122 -1.48 7.18 -9.08
CA LEU A 122 -0.35 6.32 -9.43
C LEU A 122 -0.58 5.50 -10.71
N VAL A 123 -1.81 5.08 -10.98
CA VAL A 123 -2.16 4.42 -12.25
C VAL A 123 -2.06 5.41 -13.41
N ARG A 124 -2.63 6.59 -13.26
CA ARG A 124 -2.61 7.63 -14.30
C ARG A 124 -1.21 8.14 -14.60
N ASP A 125 -0.38 8.28 -13.57
CA ASP A 125 1.00 8.73 -13.70
C ASP A 125 1.97 7.62 -14.16
N GLY A 126 1.47 6.37 -14.29
CA GLY A 126 2.21 5.27 -14.89
C GLY A 126 3.13 4.49 -13.94
N PHE A 127 2.94 4.61 -12.64
CA PHE A 127 3.70 3.87 -11.62
C PHE A 127 3.08 2.52 -11.25
N VAL A 128 1.75 2.39 -11.43
CA VAL A 128 0.99 1.18 -11.07
C VAL A 128 0.28 0.61 -12.29
N ASP A 129 0.28 -0.72 -12.40
CA ASP A 129 -0.53 -1.48 -13.35
C ASP A 129 -1.78 -2.02 -12.65
N ALA A 130 -2.88 -1.26 -12.72
CA ALA A 130 -4.14 -1.66 -12.12
C ALA A 130 -4.73 -2.92 -12.77
N SER A 131 -4.43 -3.18 -14.05
CA SER A 131 -4.98 -4.35 -14.77
C SER A 131 -4.49 -5.69 -14.22
N LYS A 132 -3.40 -5.67 -13.44
CA LYS A 132 -2.86 -6.83 -12.72
C LYS A 132 -2.96 -6.69 -11.20
N SER A 133 -3.48 -5.57 -10.72
CA SER A 133 -3.60 -5.28 -9.30
C SER A 133 -4.93 -5.73 -8.72
N ILE A 134 -4.94 -5.96 -7.40
CA ILE A 134 -6.11 -6.44 -6.67
C ILE A 134 -6.24 -5.72 -5.33
N GLN A 135 -7.49 -5.36 -4.98
CA GLN A 135 -7.88 -4.75 -3.72
C GLN A 135 -8.71 -5.75 -2.92
N VAL A 136 -8.38 -5.96 -1.65
CA VAL A 136 -8.95 -7.03 -0.82
C VAL A 136 -9.44 -6.46 0.52
N GLY A 137 -10.69 -6.79 0.87
CA GLY A 137 -11.28 -6.41 2.15
C GLY A 137 -12.23 -5.22 2.09
N ILE A 138 -12.48 -4.69 0.90
CA ILE A 138 -13.25 -3.47 0.68
C ILE A 138 -14.67 -3.60 1.25
N ARG A 139 -15.06 -2.64 2.09
CA ARG A 139 -16.34 -2.66 2.79
C ARG A 139 -16.79 -1.28 3.26
N GLY A 140 -17.90 -1.23 3.96
CA GLY A 140 -18.40 -0.07 4.69
C GLY A 140 -19.42 0.76 3.94
N ASN A 141 -19.78 1.88 4.55
CA ASN A 141 -20.74 2.82 4.01
C ASN A 141 -20.05 3.84 3.12
N THR A 142 -20.68 4.18 2.02
CA THR A 142 -20.14 5.08 1.01
C THR A 142 -21.08 6.26 0.77
N ARG A 143 -20.57 7.32 0.15
CA ARG A 143 -21.38 8.50 -0.18
C ARG A 143 -22.36 8.23 -1.32
N THR A 144 -22.01 7.32 -2.23
CA THR A 144 -22.75 7.02 -3.46
C THR A 144 -22.75 5.51 -3.72
N LEU A 145 -23.70 5.01 -4.51
CA LEU A 145 -23.80 3.59 -4.83
C LEU A 145 -22.73 3.12 -5.85
N ASP A 146 -22.14 4.05 -6.58
CA ASP A 146 -21.14 3.84 -7.63
C ASP A 146 -19.68 4.00 -7.13
N TRP A 147 -19.47 3.90 -5.85
CA TRP A 147 -18.17 4.17 -5.21
C TRP A 147 -17.02 3.19 -5.60
N LEU A 148 -17.35 2.01 -6.13
CA LEU A 148 -16.36 1.07 -6.66
C LEU A 148 -15.99 1.36 -8.13
N ASP A 149 -16.81 2.13 -8.85
CA ASP A 149 -16.68 2.33 -10.29
C ASP A 149 -15.32 2.91 -10.65
N SER A 150 -14.81 3.86 -9.86
CA SER A 150 -13.48 4.44 -10.09
C SER A 150 -12.35 3.39 -10.07
N SER A 151 -12.43 2.38 -9.22
CA SER A 151 -11.46 1.28 -9.18
C SER A 151 -11.61 0.34 -10.38
N TYR A 152 -12.84 -0.01 -10.74
CA TYR A 152 -13.10 -0.84 -11.92
C TYR A 152 -12.71 -0.15 -13.23
N GLU A 153 -12.98 1.13 -13.38
CA GLU A 153 -12.58 1.94 -14.53
C GLU A 153 -11.06 2.02 -14.69
N LEU A 154 -10.32 2.05 -13.60
CA LEU A 154 -8.86 1.99 -13.61
C LEU A 154 -8.32 0.59 -13.93
N GLY A 155 -9.14 -0.45 -13.80
CA GLY A 155 -8.78 -1.83 -14.08
C GLY A 155 -8.47 -2.71 -12.87
N TYR A 156 -8.67 -2.21 -11.65
CA TYR A 156 -8.49 -3.04 -10.45
C TYR A 156 -9.50 -4.18 -10.38
N GLU A 157 -9.05 -5.32 -9.88
CA GLU A 157 -9.92 -6.36 -9.34
C GLU A 157 -10.20 -6.07 -7.87
N ILE A 158 -11.42 -6.35 -7.42
CA ILE A 158 -11.84 -6.11 -6.03
C ILE A 158 -12.41 -7.40 -5.45
N ILE A 159 -11.90 -7.80 -4.29
CA ILE A 159 -12.51 -8.79 -3.41
C ILE A 159 -13.10 -8.01 -2.23
N THR A 160 -14.42 -7.84 -2.20
CA THR A 160 -15.09 -7.23 -1.06
C THR A 160 -14.97 -8.11 0.18
N LYS A 161 -15.22 -7.53 1.36
CA LYS A 161 -15.21 -8.30 2.62
C LYS A 161 -16.21 -9.46 2.59
N ASP A 162 -17.40 -9.25 2.02
CA ASP A 162 -18.42 -10.30 1.89
C ASP A 162 -17.94 -11.44 0.98
N GLN A 163 -17.31 -11.10 -0.15
CA GLN A 163 -16.70 -12.08 -1.04
C GLN A 163 -15.53 -12.83 -0.39
N TYR A 164 -14.70 -12.10 0.40
CA TYR A 164 -13.63 -12.74 1.15
C TYR A 164 -14.14 -13.79 2.14
N ASP A 165 -15.23 -13.49 2.84
CA ASP A 165 -15.85 -14.43 3.79
C ASP A 165 -16.49 -15.64 3.06
N GLU A 166 -17.06 -15.42 1.88
CA GLU A 166 -17.65 -16.49 1.07
C GLU A 166 -16.59 -17.42 0.47
N TYR A 167 -15.52 -16.85 -0.08
CA TYR A 167 -14.48 -17.60 -0.79
C TYR A 167 -13.49 -18.28 0.15
N GLY A 168 -13.21 -17.69 1.28
CA GLY A 168 -12.18 -18.13 2.21
C GLY A 168 -10.75 -17.77 1.78
N VAL A 169 -9.82 -17.98 2.70
CA VAL A 169 -8.42 -17.53 2.55
C VAL A 169 -7.74 -18.16 1.35
N GLU A 170 -7.89 -19.48 1.17
CA GLU A 170 -7.22 -20.25 0.13
C GLU A 170 -7.63 -19.75 -1.26
N LYS A 171 -8.92 -19.55 -1.49
CA LYS A 171 -9.42 -19.06 -2.78
C LYS A 171 -8.97 -17.62 -3.06
N CYS A 172 -8.99 -16.76 -2.05
CA CYS A 172 -8.47 -15.40 -2.20
C CYS A 172 -6.98 -15.39 -2.56
N ILE A 173 -6.17 -16.26 -1.96
CA ILE A 173 -4.75 -16.41 -2.32
C ILE A 173 -4.58 -16.85 -3.78
N GLU A 174 -5.35 -17.83 -4.24
CA GLU A 174 -5.33 -18.25 -5.65
C GLU A 174 -5.66 -17.08 -6.59
N MET A 175 -6.73 -16.34 -6.31
CA MET A 175 -7.12 -15.17 -7.11
C MET A 175 -6.03 -14.11 -7.15
N ILE A 176 -5.39 -13.80 -5.99
CA ILE A 176 -4.28 -12.87 -5.94
C ILE A 176 -3.13 -13.37 -6.82
N GLN A 177 -2.73 -14.64 -6.69
CA GLN A 177 -1.63 -15.22 -7.45
C GLN A 177 -1.90 -15.22 -8.97
N GLU A 178 -3.11 -15.59 -9.37
CA GLU A 178 -3.52 -15.56 -10.77
C GLU A 178 -3.51 -14.14 -11.34
N ARG A 179 -3.93 -13.16 -10.53
CA ARG A 179 -4.04 -11.76 -10.95
C ARG A 179 -2.68 -11.10 -11.13
N VAL A 180 -1.77 -11.28 -10.16
CA VAL A 180 -0.47 -10.59 -10.16
C VAL A 180 0.58 -11.27 -11.06
N GLY A 181 0.49 -12.60 -11.25
CA GLY A 181 1.46 -13.35 -12.03
C GLY A 181 2.90 -13.16 -11.54
N ASP A 182 3.84 -12.96 -12.46
CA ASP A 182 5.28 -12.78 -12.19
C ASP A 182 5.69 -11.29 -12.13
N ALA A 183 4.75 -10.36 -12.04
CA ALA A 183 5.04 -8.93 -12.05
C ALA A 183 5.70 -8.46 -10.73
N PRO A 184 6.40 -7.31 -10.74
CA PRO A 184 6.90 -6.68 -9.52
C PRO A 184 5.74 -6.29 -8.61
N ILE A 185 5.63 -6.91 -7.43
CA ILE A 185 4.54 -6.72 -6.49
C ILE A 185 4.93 -5.71 -5.41
N TYR A 186 4.02 -4.78 -5.13
CA TYR A 186 4.01 -3.98 -3.91
C TYR A 186 2.79 -4.36 -3.06
N ILE A 187 3.03 -4.80 -1.83
CA ILE A 187 1.97 -5.09 -0.87
C ILE A 187 1.78 -3.85 -0.02
N THR A 188 0.55 -3.32 0.00
CA THR A 188 0.14 -2.28 0.92
C THR A 188 -0.98 -2.79 1.83
N PHE A 189 -0.91 -2.41 3.09
CA PHE A 189 -1.79 -2.95 4.11
C PHE A 189 -2.26 -1.83 5.04
N ASP A 190 -3.49 -1.35 4.81
CA ASP A 190 -4.15 -0.49 5.78
C ASP A 190 -4.66 -1.33 6.96
N LEU A 191 -4.42 -0.86 8.18
CA LEU A 191 -4.85 -1.58 9.37
C LEU A 191 -6.38 -1.62 9.53
N ASP A 192 -7.10 -0.73 8.85
CA ASP A 192 -8.56 -0.73 8.88
C ASP A 192 -9.20 -1.83 8.01
N CYS A 193 -8.41 -2.58 7.23
CA CYS A 193 -8.87 -3.84 6.64
C CYS A 193 -9.18 -4.89 7.71
N LEU A 194 -8.60 -4.76 8.90
CA LEU A 194 -8.84 -5.64 10.03
C LEU A 194 -10.12 -5.23 10.79
N ASP A 195 -10.69 -6.19 11.50
CA ASP A 195 -11.81 -5.92 12.40
C ASP A 195 -11.36 -5.02 13.56
N VAL A 196 -12.20 -4.07 13.96
CA VAL A 196 -11.92 -3.12 15.04
C VAL A 196 -11.62 -3.80 16.38
N THR A 197 -12.10 -5.01 16.60
CA THR A 197 -11.81 -5.78 17.81
C THR A 197 -10.35 -6.22 17.91
N VAL A 198 -9.65 -6.32 16.78
CA VAL A 198 -8.23 -6.67 16.72
C VAL A 198 -7.33 -5.48 16.37
N ALA A 199 -7.89 -4.44 15.76
CA ALA A 199 -7.21 -3.21 15.41
C ALA A 199 -7.97 -1.96 15.93
N PRO A 200 -8.13 -1.78 17.25
CA PRO A 200 -8.99 -0.72 17.81
C PRO A 200 -8.44 0.70 17.65
N GLY A 201 -7.23 0.85 17.15
CA GLY A 201 -6.58 2.15 16.94
C GLY A 201 -6.75 2.75 15.56
N VAL A 202 -7.49 2.09 14.66
CA VAL A 202 -7.76 2.63 13.32
C VAL A 202 -8.80 3.75 13.36
N SER A 203 -8.73 4.66 12.38
CA SER A 203 -9.62 5.82 12.31
C SER A 203 -10.97 5.51 11.67
N ASN A 204 -11.04 4.49 10.83
CA ASN A 204 -12.24 4.02 10.16
C ASN A 204 -12.61 2.62 10.64
N LEU A 205 -13.93 2.37 10.81
CA LEU A 205 -14.48 1.15 11.39
C LEU A 205 -15.22 0.32 10.34
#